data_f47ee461e604da6d69bdd7c635e7e866
#
_entry.id   f47ee461e604da6d69bdd7c635e7e866
#
_cell.length_a   1.000
_cell.length_b   1.000
_cell.length_c   1.000
_cell.angle_alpha   90.00
_cell.angle_beta   90.00
_cell.angle_gamma   90.00
#
_symmetry.space_group_name_H-M   'P 1'
#
loop_
_entity.id
_entity.type
_entity.pdbx_description
1 polymer ?
#
loop_
_entity_poly.entity_id
_entity_poly.type
_entity_poly.pdbx_seq_one_letter_code
_entity_poly.pdbx_strand_id
1 'polypeptide(L)'
;PIVLRAALRTAETKDKDFSLVSKLTGAYLKYLYFEREELKVLVEMLQATMTDENWHTRAATLRYVQSLVYHHAFTIGSELFASLRESVIERLRDKQLEVAQLASHTLMIFFKGVGANDEFAIRDRFLKIAAMRLPSNPTSDEIMCKHAAVLGLSACVLSNPHEVPEWMPTVMEALGFASLEPSPIKQTTQRTFAEFKKTHQDTWTQTRAAFTHEQWENVTLGLELAPSYII
;
A
#
# COMPACT_ATOMS: atom_id res chain seq x y z
N PRO A 1 -24.58 5.10 -2.16
CA PRO A 1 -23.86 3.83 -2.53
C PRO A 1 -24.13 3.42 -3.98
N ILE A 2 -25.37 3.38 -4.45
CA ILE A 2 -25.73 2.87 -5.80
C ILE A 2 -25.01 3.65 -6.91
N VAL A 3 -25.09 4.98 -6.89
CA VAL A 3 -24.46 5.86 -7.89
C VAL A 3 -22.94 5.70 -7.88
N LEU A 4 -22.34 5.65 -6.70
CA LEU A 4 -20.88 5.44 -6.57
C LEU A 4 -20.46 4.08 -7.12
N ARG A 5 -21.20 3.01 -6.77
CA ARG A 5 -20.92 1.67 -7.29
C ARG A 5 -20.97 1.62 -8.81
N ALA A 6 -21.98 2.25 -9.42
CA ALA A 6 -22.07 2.37 -10.87
C ALA A 6 -20.87 3.14 -11.45
N ALA A 7 -20.52 4.28 -10.87
CA ALA A 7 -19.39 5.09 -11.30
C ALA A 7 -18.04 4.33 -11.21
N LEU A 8 -17.79 3.58 -10.12
CA LEU A 8 -16.59 2.78 -9.97
C LEU A 8 -16.48 1.66 -11.02
N ARG A 9 -17.61 1.03 -11.38
CA ARG A 9 -17.64 -0.04 -12.39
C ARG A 9 -17.46 0.45 -13.82
N THR A 10 -17.82 1.68 -14.07
CA THR A 10 -17.85 2.25 -15.44
C THR A 10 -16.74 3.27 -15.69
N ALA A 11 -15.87 3.50 -14.71
CA ALA A 11 -14.77 4.47 -14.80
C ALA A 11 -13.79 4.21 -15.96
N GLU A 12 -13.63 2.96 -16.38
CA GLU A 12 -12.71 2.54 -17.45
C GLU A 12 -13.47 1.81 -18.59
N THR A 13 -14.66 2.29 -18.94
CA THR A 13 -15.40 1.77 -20.10
C THR A 13 -14.75 2.24 -21.42
N LYS A 14 -15.07 1.55 -22.53
CA LYS A 14 -14.59 1.92 -23.87
C LYS A 14 -15.20 3.24 -24.37
N ASP A 15 -16.39 3.59 -23.91
CA ASP A 15 -17.03 4.87 -24.18
C ASP A 15 -16.34 5.96 -23.36
N LYS A 16 -15.63 6.86 -24.03
CA LYS A 16 -14.84 7.92 -23.39
C LYS A 16 -15.68 8.93 -22.62
N ASP A 17 -16.84 9.30 -23.15
CA ASP A 17 -17.71 10.28 -22.53
C ASP A 17 -18.34 9.70 -21.27
N PHE A 18 -18.78 8.46 -21.34
CA PHE A 18 -19.32 7.75 -20.19
C PHE A 18 -18.26 7.47 -19.11
N SER A 19 -17.04 7.10 -19.51
CA SER A 19 -15.90 6.97 -18.62
C SER A 19 -15.57 8.29 -17.91
N LEU A 20 -15.56 9.40 -18.65
CA LEU A 20 -15.31 10.73 -18.09
C LEU A 20 -16.38 11.13 -17.06
N VAL A 21 -17.67 10.96 -17.38
CA VAL A 21 -18.79 11.23 -16.47
C VAL A 21 -18.67 10.38 -15.21
N SER A 22 -18.33 9.11 -15.35
CA SER A 22 -18.15 8.19 -14.22
C SER A 22 -16.98 8.61 -13.30
N LYS A 23 -15.85 9.00 -13.88
CA LYS A 23 -14.69 9.52 -13.14
C LYS A 23 -15.02 10.82 -12.41
N LEU A 24 -15.70 11.75 -13.06
CA LEU A 24 -16.15 13.00 -12.45
C LEU A 24 -17.14 12.74 -11.31
N THR A 25 -18.12 11.87 -11.52
CA THR A 25 -19.07 11.47 -10.47
C THR A 25 -18.35 10.90 -9.25
N GLY A 26 -17.41 9.97 -9.46
CA GLY A 26 -16.57 9.43 -8.38
C GLY A 26 -15.76 10.51 -7.67
N ALA A 27 -15.21 11.48 -8.42
CA ALA A 27 -14.44 12.58 -7.87
C ALA A 27 -15.29 13.53 -7.00
N TYR A 28 -16.51 13.86 -7.42
CA TYR A 28 -17.42 14.67 -6.61
C TYR A 28 -17.86 13.95 -5.35
N LEU A 29 -18.18 12.66 -5.44
CA LEU A 29 -18.63 11.86 -4.29
C LEU A 29 -17.55 11.71 -3.20
N LYS A 30 -16.28 11.95 -3.49
CA LYS A 30 -15.19 11.95 -2.51
C LYS A 30 -15.29 13.07 -1.47
N TYR A 31 -15.94 14.17 -1.80
CA TYR A 31 -16.05 15.35 -0.95
C TYR A 31 -17.35 15.40 -0.15
N LEU A 32 -18.22 14.38 -0.32
CA LEU A 32 -19.44 14.30 0.49
C LEU A 32 -19.11 13.93 1.93
N TYR A 33 -19.73 14.63 2.86
CA TYR A 33 -19.75 14.23 4.25
C TYR A 33 -20.78 13.11 4.43
N PHE A 34 -20.36 12.06 5.16
CA PHE A 34 -21.21 10.92 5.48
C PHE A 34 -21.38 10.80 6.99
N GLU A 35 -22.58 10.56 7.44
CA GLU A 35 -22.86 10.20 8.82
C GLU A 35 -22.41 8.74 9.08
N ARG A 36 -22.32 8.37 10.36
CA ARG A 36 -21.77 7.07 10.77
C ARG A 36 -22.49 5.87 10.14
N GLU A 37 -23.83 5.92 10.06
CA GLU A 37 -24.63 4.85 9.48
C GLU A 37 -24.41 4.77 7.96
N GLU A 38 -24.30 5.91 7.31
CA GLU A 38 -23.98 5.98 5.87
C GLU A 38 -22.58 5.46 5.57
N LEU A 39 -21.60 5.76 6.44
CA LEU A 39 -20.22 5.25 6.34
C LEU A 39 -20.20 3.72 6.42
N LYS A 40 -21.00 3.11 7.28
CA LYS A 40 -21.10 1.65 7.39
C LYS A 40 -21.55 1.03 6.06
N VAL A 41 -22.67 1.51 5.51
CA VAL A 41 -23.20 1.03 4.22
C VAL A 41 -22.20 1.30 3.08
N LEU A 42 -21.50 2.43 3.12
CA LEU A 42 -20.49 2.78 2.13
C LEU A 42 -19.30 1.83 2.20
N VAL A 43 -18.78 1.54 3.39
CA VAL A 43 -17.65 0.62 3.61
C VAL A 43 -18.01 -0.79 3.12
N GLU A 44 -19.18 -1.31 3.48
CA GLU A 44 -19.67 -2.61 3.01
C GLU A 44 -19.72 -2.68 1.46
N MET A 45 -20.22 -1.64 0.83
CA MET A 45 -20.26 -1.53 -0.63
C MET A 45 -18.84 -1.48 -1.24
N LEU A 46 -17.91 -0.73 -0.64
CA LEU A 46 -16.53 -0.64 -1.11
C LEU A 46 -15.80 -1.98 -0.96
N GLN A 47 -16.00 -2.68 0.14
CA GLN A 47 -15.46 -4.03 0.34
C GLN A 47 -15.97 -5.01 -0.73
N ALA A 48 -17.26 -4.97 -1.04
CA ALA A 48 -17.83 -5.77 -2.12
C ALA A 48 -17.26 -5.40 -3.51
N THR A 49 -17.01 -4.12 -3.78
CA THR A 49 -16.43 -3.69 -5.07
C THR A 49 -14.92 -3.96 -5.17
N MET A 50 -14.20 -4.09 -4.05
CA MET A 50 -12.81 -4.57 -4.03
C MET A 50 -12.65 -6.02 -4.48
N THR A 51 -13.72 -6.80 -4.50
CA THR A 51 -13.73 -8.19 -4.97
C THR A 51 -14.36 -8.35 -6.35
N ASP A 52 -14.67 -7.26 -7.06
CA ASP A 52 -15.25 -7.28 -8.39
C ASP A 52 -14.34 -8.03 -9.39
N GLU A 53 -14.90 -8.78 -10.33
CA GLU A 53 -14.15 -9.51 -11.34
C GLU A 53 -13.29 -8.59 -12.21
N ASN A 54 -13.83 -7.39 -12.51
CA ASN A 54 -13.12 -6.38 -13.28
C ASN A 54 -12.06 -5.68 -12.41
N TRP A 55 -10.81 -5.86 -12.74
CA TRP A 55 -9.69 -5.24 -12.02
C TRP A 55 -9.70 -3.70 -12.05
N HIS A 56 -10.23 -3.09 -13.10
CA HIS A 56 -10.41 -1.64 -13.17
C HIS A 56 -11.36 -1.13 -12.08
N THR A 57 -12.44 -1.89 -11.80
CA THR A 57 -13.34 -1.59 -10.68
C THR A 57 -12.61 -1.67 -9.36
N ARG A 58 -11.81 -2.74 -9.15
CA ARG A 58 -11.01 -2.89 -7.92
C ARG A 58 -10.02 -1.73 -7.74
N ALA A 59 -9.33 -1.34 -8.81
CA ALA A 59 -8.42 -0.20 -8.80
C ALA A 59 -9.13 1.13 -8.52
N ALA A 60 -10.27 1.39 -9.16
CA ALA A 60 -11.08 2.58 -8.93
C ALA A 60 -11.58 2.65 -7.47
N THR A 61 -11.97 1.50 -6.91
CA THR A 61 -12.40 1.38 -5.51
C THR A 61 -11.27 1.74 -4.55
N LEU A 62 -10.06 1.22 -4.76
CA LEU A 62 -8.90 1.56 -3.93
C LEU A 62 -8.58 3.06 -3.96
N ARG A 63 -8.64 3.70 -5.14
CA ARG A 63 -8.44 5.15 -5.24
C ARG A 63 -9.52 5.95 -4.51
N TYR A 64 -10.76 5.46 -4.50
CA TYR A 64 -11.83 6.08 -3.73
C TYR A 64 -11.60 5.93 -2.22
N VAL A 65 -11.17 4.75 -1.77
CA VAL A 65 -10.84 4.46 -0.37
C VAL A 65 -9.74 5.38 0.16
N GLN A 66 -8.72 5.70 -0.64
CA GLN A 66 -7.68 6.67 -0.25
C GLN A 66 -8.29 8.01 0.18
N SER A 67 -9.23 8.52 -0.62
CA SER A 67 -9.91 9.78 -0.33
C SER A 67 -10.87 9.66 0.85
N LEU A 68 -11.60 8.56 0.95
CA LEU A 68 -12.51 8.30 2.06
C LEU A 68 -11.77 8.29 3.41
N VAL A 69 -10.69 7.55 3.49
CA VAL A 69 -9.86 7.46 4.71
C VAL A 69 -9.29 8.83 5.08
N TYR A 70 -8.82 9.60 4.11
CA TYR A 70 -8.28 10.92 4.35
C TYR A 70 -9.33 11.90 4.88
N HIS A 71 -10.53 11.94 4.29
CA HIS A 71 -11.59 12.88 4.69
C HIS A 71 -12.34 12.47 5.95
N HIS A 72 -12.42 11.17 6.22
CA HIS A 72 -13.19 10.61 7.34
C HIS A 72 -12.33 9.95 8.42
N ALA A 73 -11.03 10.27 8.49
CA ALA A 73 -10.08 9.68 9.45
C ALA A 73 -10.58 9.71 10.90
N PHE A 74 -11.29 10.78 11.30
CA PHE A 74 -11.80 10.97 12.66
C PHE A 74 -13.25 10.50 12.87
N THR A 75 -14.00 10.27 11.79
CA THR A 75 -15.43 9.96 11.86
C THR A 75 -15.76 8.50 11.54
N ILE A 76 -14.89 7.81 10.81
CA ILE A 76 -15.11 6.44 10.36
C ILE A 76 -15.22 5.41 11.51
N GLY A 77 -14.59 5.71 12.66
CA GLY A 77 -14.55 4.81 13.82
C GLY A 77 -13.56 3.66 13.62
N SER A 78 -13.00 3.18 14.74
CA SER A 78 -11.90 2.20 14.72
C SER A 78 -12.27 0.85 14.10
N GLU A 79 -13.50 0.39 14.31
CA GLU A 79 -13.98 -0.89 13.79
C GLU A 79 -14.09 -0.90 12.26
N LEU A 80 -14.78 0.10 11.69
CA LEU A 80 -14.91 0.23 10.24
C LEU A 80 -13.56 0.52 9.58
N PHE A 81 -12.71 1.31 10.23
CA PHE A 81 -11.36 1.60 9.77
C PHE A 81 -10.52 0.32 9.70
N ALA A 82 -10.53 -0.50 10.75
CA ALA A 82 -9.80 -1.77 10.78
C ALA A 82 -10.34 -2.76 9.74
N SER A 83 -11.66 -2.89 9.62
CA SER A 83 -12.31 -3.77 8.66
C SER A 83 -11.97 -3.38 7.21
N LEU A 84 -12.02 -2.09 6.88
CA LEU A 84 -11.67 -1.58 5.56
C LEU A 84 -10.19 -1.78 5.25
N ARG A 85 -9.30 -1.57 6.25
CA ARG A 85 -7.87 -1.81 6.14
C ARG A 85 -7.56 -3.28 5.83
N GLU A 86 -8.19 -4.23 6.52
CA GLU A 86 -8.00 -5.66 6.22
C GLU A 86 -8.42 -6.00 4.79
N SER A 87 -9.51 -5.43 4.29
CA SER A 87 -9.90 -5.61 2.88
C SER A 87 -8.86 -5.06 1.90
N VAL A 88 -8.18 -3.96 2.24
CA VAL A 88 -7.05 -3.43 1.45
C VAL A 88 -5.83 -4.37 1.53
N ILE A 89 -5.53 -4.91 2.71
CA ILE A 89 -4.43 -5.88 2.90
C ILE A 89 -4.64 -7.14 2.05
N GLU A 90 -5.85 -7.63 1.94
CA GLU A 90 -6.16 -8.76 1.05
C GLU A 90 -5.84 -8.45 -0.43
N ARG A 91 -6.00 -7.19 -0.87
CA ARG A 91 -5.68 -6.77 -2.25
C ARG A 91 -4.18 -6.68 -2.53
N LEU A 92 -3.30 -6.73 -1.54
CA LEU A 92 -1.86 -6.89 -1.77
C LEU A 92 -1.53 -8.21 -2.51
N ARG A 93 -2.41 -9.21 -2.44
CA ARG A 93 -2.32 -10.49 -3.16
C ARG A 93 -3.17 -10.51 -4.42
N ASP A 94 -3.53 -9.37 -4.97
CA ASP A 94 -4.31 -9.32 -6.21
C ASP A 94 -3.49 -9.89 -7.37
N LYS A 95 -4.16 -10.65 -8.25
CA LYS A 95 -3.54 -11.22 -9.46
C LYS A 95 -3.05 -10.14 -10.43
N GLN A 96 -3.68 -8.97 -10.38
CA GLN A 96 -3.29 -7.82 -11.18
C GLN A 96 -2.27 -6.98 -10.41
N LEU A 97 -1.07 -6.87 -10.94
CA LEU A 97 0.05 -6.18 -10.28
C LEU A 97 -0.28 -4.73 -9.94
N GLU A 98 -0.97 -4.03 -10.83
CA GLU A 98 -1.40 -2.64 -10.66
C GLU A 98 -2.33 -2.48 -9.45
N VAL A 99 -3.24 -3.44 -9.23
CA VAL A 99 -4.14 -3.44 -8.07
C VAL A 99 -3.35 -3.69 -6.79
N ALA A 100 -2.42 -4.65 -6.79
CA ALA A 100 -1.58 -4.93 -5.63
C ALA A 100 -0.69 -3.74 -5.24
N GLN A 101 -0.09 -3.06 -6.21
CA GLN A 101 0.69 -1.84 -5.99
C GLN A 101 -0.17 -0.69 -5.45
N LEU A 102 -1.37 -0.52 -6.01
CA LEU A 102 -2.32 0.49 -5.54
C LEU A 102 -2.83 0.19 -4.13
N ALA A 103 -3.01 -1.10 -3.78
CA ALA A 103 -3.35 -1.52 -2.42
C ALA A 103 -2.24 -1.17 -1.42
N SER A 104 -0.95 -1.35 -1.78
CA SER A 104 0.18 -0.92 -0.97
C SER A 104 0.16 0.60 -0.74
N HIS A 105 -0.06 1.39 -1.78
CA HIS A 105 -0.17 2.84 -1.66
C HIS A 105 -1.39 3.26 -0.81
N THR A 106 -2.50 2.53 -0.92
CA THR A 106 -3.68 2.77 -0.09
C THR A 106 -3.40 2.43 1.38
N LEU A 107 -2.71 1.31 1.63
CA LEU A 107 -2.33 0.89 2.98
C LEU A 107 -1.38 1.89 3.67
N MET A 108 -0.47 2.53 2.91
CA MET A 108 0.37 3.61 3.42
C MET A 108 -0.46 4.75 4.02
N ILE A 109 -1.63 5.07 3.44
CA ILE A 109 -2.51 6.12 3.96
C ILE A 109 -3.15 5.68 5.28
N PHE A 110 -3.50 4.41 5.43
CA PHE A 110 -3.98 3.87 6.70
C PHE A 110 -2.94 3.98 7.82
N PHE A 111 -1.66 3.75 7.52
CA PHE A 111 -0.58 3.89 8.50
C PHE A 111 -0.26 5.34 8.86
N LYS A 112 -0.63 6.31 8.04
CA LYS A 112 -0.55 7.75 8.38
C LYS A 112 -1.75 8.23 9.20
N GLY A 113 -2.83 7.46 9.25
CA GLY A 113 -4.08 7.83 9.88
C GLY A 113 -4.06 7.70 11.41
N VAL A 114 -4.98 8.40 12.07
CA VAL A 114 -5.17 8.33 13.53
C VAL A 114 -5.86 7.01 13.90
N GLY A 115 -5.32 6.28 14.87
CA GLY A 115 -5.99 5.10 15.45
C GLY A 115 -5.43 3.74 15.06
N ALA A 116 -4.23 3.68 14.53
CA ALA A 116 -3.58 2.44 14.13
C ALA A 116 -2.86 1.73 15.29
N ASN A 117 -3.58 1.39 16.37
CA ASN A 117 -3.01 0.64 17.49
C ASN A 117 -2.48 -0.76 17.08
N ASP A 118 -2.88 -1.27 15.91
CA ASP A 118 -2.53 -2.61 15.42
C ASP A 118 -1.42 -2.59 14.36
N GLU A 119 -0.84 -1.43 14.06
CA GLU A 119 0.21 -1.29 13.01
C GLU A 119 1.37 -2.23 13.24
N PHE A 120 1.82 -2.34 14.50
CA PHE A 120 2.93 -3.21 14.86
C PHE A 120 2.62 -4.69 14.58
N ALA A 121 1.41 -5.15 14.89
CA ALA A 121 1.00 -6.52 14.63
C ALA A 121 0.92 -6.81 13.12
N ILE A 122 0.43 -5.85 12.32
CA ILE A 122 0.34 -5.96 10.87
C ILE A 122 1.74 -5.97 10.26
N ARG A 123 2.61 -5.06 10.66
CA ARG A 123 4.02 -5.00 10.23
C ARG A 123 4.73 -6.32 10.55
N ASP A 124 4.60 -6.83 11.78
CA ASP A 124 5.27 -8.05 12.21
C ASP A 124 4.75 -9.28 11.45
N ARG A 125 3.46 -9.30 11.07
CA ARG A 125 2.90 -10.31 10.17
C ARG A 125 3.58 -10.28 8.80
N PHE A 126 3.76 -9.12 8.20
CA PHE A 126 4.47 -8.98 6.93
C PHE A 126 5.95 -9.33 7.06
N LEU A 127 6.61 -8.90 8.14
CA LEU A 127 8.02 -9.16 8.38
C LEU A 127 8.32 -10.66 8.44
N LYS A 128 7.48 -11.44 9.14
CA LYS A 128 7.60 -12.90 9.20
C LYS A 128 7.56 -13.54 7.81
N ILE A 129 6.64 -13.10 6.94
CA ILE A 129 6.50 -13.66 5.58
C ILE A 129 7.66 -13.20 4.70
N ALA A 130 8.06 -11.93 4.78
CA ALA A 130 9.16 -11.39 3.97
C ALA A 130 10.51 -12.04 4.31
N ALA A 131 10.73 -12.41 5.57
CA ALA A 131 11.94 -13.10 6.03
C ALA A 131 12.05 -14.55 5.54
N MET A 132 10.96 -15.20 5.11
CA MET A 132 11.01 -16.55 4.57
C MET A 132 11.77 -16.54 3.23
N ARG A 133 12.73 -17.46 3.08
CA ARG A 133 13.40 -17.65 1.79
C ARG A 133 12.47 -18.35 0.80
N LEU A 134 12.47 -17.89 -0.43
CA LEU A 134 11.81 -18.61 -1.50
C LEU A 134 12.61 -19.88 -1.83
N PRO A 135 11.91 -21.01 -2.17
CA PRO A 135 12.59 -22.19 -2.66
C PRO A 135 13.29 -21.91 -4.00
N SER A 136 14.18 -22.81 -4.45
CA SER A 136 14.93 -22.64 -5.70
C SER A 136 14.03 -22.52 -6.94
N ASN A 137 12.85 -23.15 -6.91
CA ASN A 137 11.83 -23.06 -7.95
C ASN A 137 10.49 -22.65 -7.30
N PRO A 138 10.29 -21.36 -7.01
CA PRO A 138 9.10 -20.90 -6.32
C PRO A 138 7.87 -20.96 -7.24
N THR A 139 6.76 -21.33 -6.68
CA THR A 139 5.45 -21.24 -7.34
C THR A 139 5.00 -19.80 -7.45
N SER A 140 4.09 -19.52 -8.38
CA SER A 140 3.47 -18.17 -8.49
C SER A 140 2.81 -17.72 -7.20
N ASP A 141 2.19 -18.63 -6.45
CA ASP A 141 1.54 -18.30 -5.18
C ASP A 141 2.54 -17.94 -4.07
N GLU A 142 3.69 -18.60 -4.02
CA GLU A 142 4.76 -18.27 -3.08
C GLU A 142 5.37 -16.91 -3.38
N ILE A 143 5.62 -16.63 -4.67
CA ILE A 143 6.09 -15.30 -5.11
C ILE A 143 5.05 -14.23 -4.76
N MET A 144 3.78 -14.46 -5.05
CA MET A 144 2.70 -13.53 -4.78
C MET A 144 2.51 -13.29 -3.28
N CYS A 145 2.62 -14.33 -2.46
CA CYS A 145 2.52 -14.22 -1.00
C CYS A 145 3.67 -13.38 -0.43
N LYS A 146 4.91 -13.66 -0.85
CA LYS A 146 6.08 -12.88 -0.43
C LYS A 146 6.03 -11.45 -0.96
N HIS A 147 5.63 -11.26 -2.21
CA HIS A 147 5.46 -9.94 -2.81
C HIS A 147 4.43 -9.09 -2.06
N ALA A 148 3.30 -9.66 -1.66
CA ALA A 148 2.30 -8.98 -0.84
C ALA A 148 2.86 -8.51 0.51
N ALA A 149 3.68 -9.34 1.16
CA ALA A 149 4.35 -8.95 2.39
C ALA A 149 5.36 -7.80 2.17
N VAL A 150 6.14 -7.87 1.10
CA VAL A 150 7.07 -6.79 0.72
C VAL A 150 6.33 -5.49 0.40
N LEU A 151 5.19 -5.56 -0.31
CA LEU A 151 4.31 -4.41 -0.56
C LEU A 151 3.77 -3.81 0.75
N GLY A 152 3.40 -4.65 1.71
CA GLY A 152 2.95 -4.23 3.04
C GLY A 152 4.07 -3.53 3.84
N LEU A 153 5.29 -4.10 3.86
CA LEU A 153 6.46 -3.47 4.49
C LEU A 153 6.84 -2.15 3.80
N SER A 154 6.77 -2.10 2.47
CA SER A 154 6.98 -0.86 1.71
C SER A 154 6.00 0.23 2.13
N ALA A 155 4.72 -0.12 2.33
CA ALA A 155 3.72 0.80 2.84
C ALA A 155 4.06 1.32 4.25
N CYS A 156 4.56 0.45 5.15
CA CYS A 156 5.03 0.86 6.48
C CYS A 156 6.19 1.86 6.40
N VAL A 157 7.22 1.57 5.60
CA VAL A 157 8.38 2.47 5.44
C VAL A 157 7.97 3.82 4.86
N LEU A 158 7.23 3.81 3.76
CA LEU A 158 6.86 5.03 3.03
C LEU A 158 5.76 5.85 3.74
N SER A 159 5.13 5.31 4.79
CA SER A 159 4.24 6.10 5.66
C SER A 159 5.00 7.09 6.53
N ASN A 160 6.33 6.92 6.71
CA ASN A 160 7.22 7.78 7.51
C ASN A 160 8.28 8.44 6.62
N PRO A 161 7.95 9.46 5.82
CA PRO A 161 8.82 10.00 4.77
C PRO A 161 9.99 10.86 5.28
N HIS A 162 10.02 11.22 6.58
CA HIS A 162 11.04 12.13 7.13
C HIS A 162 11.66 11.64 8.43
N GLU A 163 11.18 10.52 8.95
CA GLU A 163 11.61 9.98 10.25
C GLU A 163 12.00 8.50 10.10
N VAL A 164 12.94 8.07 10.91
CA VAL A 164 13.35 6.67 11.02
C VAL A 164 12.95 6.16 12.42
N PRO A 165 11.72 5.66 12.60
CA PRO A 165 11.30 5.03 13.84
C PRO A 165 12.20 3.83 14.20
N GLU A 166 12.29 3.48 15.48
CA GLU A 166 13.15 2.40 15.99
C GLU A 166 12.94 1.03 15.30
N TRP A 167 11.76 0.78 14.80
CA TRP A 167 11.42 -0.46 14.08
C TRP A 167 11.87 -0.46 12.61
N MET A 168 12.09 0.71 12.02
CA MET A 168 12.34 0.83 10.57
C MET A 168 13.63 0.17 10.11
N PRO A 169 14.76 0.22 10.84
CA PRO A 169 15.99 -0.46 10.44
C PRO A 169 15.79 -1.97 10.19
N THR A 170 15.07 -2.66 11.05
CA THR A 170 14.78 -4.10 10.89
C THR A 170 13.93 -4.38 9.64
N VAL A 171 12.96 -3.53 9.36
CA VAL A 171 12.12 -3.65 8.15
C VAL A 171 12.94 -3.38 6.88
N MET A 172 13.77 -2.35 6.90
CA MET A 172 14.65 -1.99 5.77
C MET A 172 15.66 -3.09 5.47
N GLU A 173 16.21 -3.73 6.49
CA GLU A 173 17.09 -4.89 6.35
C GLU A 173 16.38 -6.05 5.66
N ALA A 174 15.16 -6.40 6.08
CA ALA A 174 14.37 -7.44 5.44
C ALA A 174 14.04 -7.10 3.96
N LEU A 175 13.78 -5.83 3.65
CA LEU A 175 13.61 -5.35 2.27
C LEU A 175 14.93 -5.43 1.48
N GLY A 176 16.08 -5.19 2.14
CA GLY A 176 17.40 -5.36 1.56
C GLY A 176 17.62 -6.79 1.06
N PHE A 177 17.34 -7.78 1.89
CA PHE A 177 17.41 -9.19 1.48
C PHE A 177 16.40 -9.51 0.37
N ALA A 178 15.19 -8.97 0.44
CA ALA A 178 14.17 -9.18 -0.58
C ALA A 178 14.54 -8.55 -1.94
N SER A 179 15.50 -7.62 -2.00
CA SER A 179 15.99 -7.04 -3.25
C SER A 179 16.74 -8.04 -4.15
N LEU A 180 17.17 -9.16 -3.60
CA LEU A 180 17.82 -10.24 -4.33
C LEU A 180 16.84 -11.25 -4.93
N GLU A 181 15.56 -11.16 -4.58
CA GLU A 181 14.51 -12.05 -5.05
C GLU A 181 14.06 -11.71 -6.49
N PRO A 182 13.39 -12.63 -7.19
CA PRO A 182 12.91 -12.37 -8.55
C PRO A 182 11.84 -11.26 -8.59
N SER A 183 11.65 -10.67 -9.79
CA SER A 183 10.51 -9.78 -10.02
C SER A 183 9.19 -10.53 -9.81
N PRO A 184 8.16 -9.86 -9.25
CA PRO A 184 8.02 -8.41 -9.03
C PRO A 184 8.59 -7.90 -7.68
N ILE A 185 9.09 -8.78 -6.80
CA ILE A 185 9.60 -8.44 -5.48
C ILE A 185 10.76 -7.43 -5.59
N LYS A 186 11.76 -7.77 -6.40
CA LYS A 186 12.93 -6.91 -6.67
C LYS A 186 12.52 -5.50 -7.13
N GLN A 187 11.58 -5.38 -8.04
CA GLN A 187 11.15 -4.08 -8.54
C GLN A 187 10.45 -3.24 -7.45
N THR A 188 9.69 -3.89 -6.57
CA THR A 188 9.02 -3.22 -5.46
C THR A 188 10.04 -2.71 -4.45
N THR A 189 11.05 -3.52 -4.08
CA THR A 189 12.10 -3.09 -3.16
C THR A 189 12.93 -1.94 -3.74
N GLN A 190 13.32 -2.02 -5.01
CA GLN A 190 14.06 -0.95 -5.68
C GLN A 190 13.30 0.39 -5.66
N ARG A 191 11.99 0.38 -5.93
CA ARG A 191 11.15 1.58 -5.84
C ARG A 191 11.07 2.11 -4.41
N THR A 192 10.92 1.23 -3.43
CA THR A 192 10.87 1.61 -2.02
C THR A 192 12.17 2.26 -1.56
N PHE A 193 13.32 1.68 -1.91
CA PHE A 193 14.63 2.25 -1.59
C PHE A 193 14.89 3.58 -2.31
N ALA A 194 14.48 3.71 -3.56
CA ALA A 194 14.60 4.97 -4.30
C ALA A 194 13.78 6.09 -3.64
N GLU A 195 12.53 5.82 -3.25
CA GLU A 195 11.69 6.80 -2.59
C GLU A 195 12.17 7.10 -1.16
N PHE A 196 12.61 6.10 -0.41
CA PHE A 196 13.24 6.29 0.90
C PHE A 196 14.46 7.20 0.81
N LYS A 197 15.37 6.95 -0.12
CA LYS A 197 16.54 7.80 -0.35
C LYS A 197 16.16 9.24 -0.66
N LYS A 198 15.16 9.44 -1.54
CA LYS A 198 14.67 10.75 -1.93
C LYS A 198 14.07 11.52 -0.76
N THR A 199 13.27 10.86 0.08
CA THR A 199 12.58 11.52 1.20
C THR A 199 13.47 11.79 2.41
N HIS A 200 14.62 11.11 2.52
CA HIS A 200 15.57 11.25 3.64
C HIS A 200 16.90 11.91 3.24
N GLN A 201 17.01 12.45 2.00
CA GLN A 201 18.27 13.00 1.51
C GLN A 201 18.82 14.15 2.38
N ASP A 202 17.96 15.01 2.89
CA ASP A 202 18.36 16.17 3.70
C ASP A 202 18.84 15.77 5.11
N THR A 203 18.40 14.62 5.60
CA THR A 203 18.73 14.08 6.93
C THR A 203 19.60 12.82 6.84
N TRP A 204 20.29 12.59 5.71
CA TRP A 204 20.96 11.32 5.40
C TRP A 204 21.92 10.84 6.46
N THR A 205 22.73 11.74 7.06
CA THR A 205 23.67 11.41 8.13
C THR A 205 22.94 10.91 9.38
N GLN A 206 21.83 11.54 9.75
CA GLN A 206 20.99 11.14 10.89
C GLN A 206 20.27 9.82 10.59
N THR A 207 19.74 9.70 9.38
CA THR A 207 19.11 8.47 8.89
C THR A 207 20.08 7.28 9.01
N ARG A 208 21.34 7.43 8.54
CA ARG A 208 22.35 6.39 8.66
C ARG A 208 22.67 6.04 10.11
N ALA A 209 22.71 7.03 11.01
CA ALA A 209 23.03 6.80 12.43
C ALA A 209 21.95 5.98 13.18
N ALA A 210 20.73 5.89 12.63
CA ALA A 210 19.65 5.07 13.19
C ALA A 210 19.85 3.55 12.92
N PHE A 211 20.76 3.17 12.04
CA PHE A 211 21.03 1.78 11.68
C PHE A 211 22.33 1.29 12.35
N THR A 212 22.38 0.01 12.75
CA THR A 212 23.64 -0.64 13.07
C THR A 212 24.51 -0.79 11.82
N HIS A 213 25.80 -1.06 11.98
CA HIS A 213 26.72 -1.26 10.84
C HIS A 213 26.24 -2.42 9.94
N GLU A 214 25.85 -3.54 10.54
CA GLU A 214 25.36 -4.73 9.83
C GLU A 214 24.06 -4.46 9.08
N GLN A 215 23.09 -3.83 9.74
CA GLN A 215 21.83 -3.43 9.08
C GLN A 215 22.08 -2.50 7.90
N TRP A 216 23.03 -1.55 8.06
CA TRP A 216 23.33 -0.61 6.98
C TRP A 216 23.96 -1.28 5.77
N GLU A 217 24.85 -2.25 5.97
CA GLU A 217 25.42 -3.05 4.88
C GLU A 217 24.30 -3.78 4.09
N ASN A 218 23.37 -4.42 4.78
CA ASN A 218 22.23 -5.09 4.16
C ASN A 218 21.30 -4.13 3.42
N VAL A 219 21.06 -2.94 3.95
CA VAL A 219 20.28 -1.87 3.33
C VAL A 219 20.99 -1.29 2.11
N THR A 220 22.32 -1.19 2.13
CA THR A 220 23.12 -0.67 1.02
C THR A 220 22.95 -1.52 -0.24
N LEU A 221 22.78 -2.83 -0.12
CA LEU A 221 22.46 -3.71 -1.26
C LEU A 221 21.20 -3.24 -2.00
N GLY A 222 20.15 -2.89 -1.26
CA GLY A 222 18.90 -2.37 -1.84
C GLY A 222 19.06 -0.97 -2.41
N LEU A 223 19.83 -0.10 -1.75
CA LEU A 223 20.10 1.27 -2.18
C LEU A 223 20.93 1.34 -3.46
N GLU A 224 21.91 0.47 -3.63
CA GLU A 224 22.76 0.40 -4.83
C GLU A 224 22.00 -0.14 -6.05
N LEU A 225 21.05 -1.04 -5.83
CA LEU A 225 20.19 -1.59 -6.87
C LEU A 225 19.04 -0.63 -7.25
N ALA A 226 18.78 0.39 -6.44
CA ALA A 226 17.74 1.38 -6.73
C ALA A 226 18.16 2.28 -7.90
N PRO A 227 17.25 2.62 -8.82
CA PRO A 227 17.56 3.52 -9.92
C PRO A 227 18.02 4.87 -9.37
N SER A 228 19.19 5.32 -9.84
CA SER A 228 19.73 6.64 -9.51
C SER A 228 18.99 7.67 -10.35
N TYR A 229 18.11 8.44 -9.75
CA TYR A 229 17.58 9.65 -10.38
C TYR A 229 18.63 10.75 -10.23
N ILE A 230 19.66 10.70 -11.09
CA ILE A 230 20.49 11.87 -11.34
C ILE A 230 19.71 12.70 -12.36
N ILE A 231 19.13 13.78 -11.90
CA ILE A 231 18.67 14.88 -12.75
C ILE A 231 19.82 15.85 -12.92
#